data_8642d9e9edc4bb6a2d3f4aea67a2a25c
#
_entry.id   8642d9e9edc4bb6a2d3f4aea67a2a25c
#
_cell.length_a   1.000
_cell.length_b   1.000
_cell.length_c   1.000
_cell.angle_alpha   90.00
_cell.angle_beta   90.00
_cell.angle_gamma   90.00
#
_symmetry.space_group_name_H-M   'P 1'
#
loop_
_entity.id
_entity.type
_entity.pdbx_description
1 polymer ?
#
loop_
_entity_poly.entity_id
_entity_poly.type
_entity_poly.pdbx_seq_one_letter_code
_entity_poly.pdbx_strand_id
1 'polypeptide(L)'
;GSTSIQNRFEPIDDLRARAVFNVDEDVRIPCGTLRSGFKLWRKHPETLVGFYARLHAPAKTPADGCSWRYIANEFELWWRGRYSIVLTKAAFMDRKYLTLYKEHLPEGVREYIDKGGGNCEDIAMQFLIAAITRQAPVYAPASLWYYTKAKIGGMNTAGISSGANHHVKRGDCI
;
A
#
# COMPACT_ATOMS: atom_id res chain seq x y z
N GLY A 1 -14.92 20.53 -1.36
CA GLY A 1 -13.73 19.79 -0.98
C GLY A 1 -13.19 19.04 -2.18
N SER A 2 -11.87 18.94 -2.32
CA SER A 2 -11.22 18.16 -3.37
C SER A 2 -11.63 16.68 -3.24
N THR A 3 -11.91 16.03 -4.35
CA THR A 3 -12.20 14.59 -4.43
C THR A 3 -10.94 13.74 -4.64
N SER A 4 -9.76 14.27 -4.32
CA SER A 4 -8.49 13.56 -4.49
C SER A 4 -8.42 12.32 -3.60
N ILE A 5 -7.94 11.21 -4.16
CA ILE A 5 -7.67 9.98 -3.42
C ILE A 5 -6.56 10.17 -2.36
N GLN A 6 -5.72 11.21 -2.52
CA GLN A 6 -4.66 11.56 -1.58
C GLN A 6 -5.21 12.09 -0.24
N ASN A 7 -6.49 12.53 -0.19
CA ASN A 7 -7.13 13.02 1.04
C ASN A 7 -7.12 11.99 2.18
N ARG A 8 -6.96 10.71 1.87
CA ARG A 8 -6.80 9.65 2.87
C ARG A 8 -5.53 9.81 3.74
N PHE A 9 -4.57 10.61 3.28
CA PHE A 9 -3.31 10.90 3.98
C PHE A 9 -3.25 12.34 4.51
N GLU A 10 -4.37 13.07 4.51
CA GLU A 10 -4.39 14.38 5.16
C GLU A 10 -4.12 14.23 6.67
N PRO A 11 -3.28 15.11 7.24
CA PRO A 11 -3.08 15.16 8.67
C PRO A 11 -4.40 15.32 9.42
N ILE A 12 -4.56 14.59 10.51
CA ILE A 12 -5.75 14.64 11.36
C ILE A 12 -5.41 15.51 12.57
N ASP A 13 -6.11 16.63 12.71
CA ASP A 13 -5.97 17.51 13.85
C ASP A 13 -6.32 16.77 15.15
N ASP A 14 -5.60 17.10 16.23
CA ASP A 14 -5.79 16.50 17.56
C ASP A 14 -5.60 14.98 17.67
N LEU A 15 -5.05 14.34 16.64
CA LEU A 15 -4.74 12.91 16.70
C LEU A 15 -3.64 12.63 17.74
N ARG A 16 -4.03 12.09 18.91
CA ARG A 16 -3.09 11.76 20.00
C ARG A 16 -2.37 10.43 19.80
N ALA A 17 -2.99 9.49 19.09
CA ALA A 17 -2.40 8.19 18.82
C ALA A 17 -1.19 8.32 17.89
N ARG A 18 -0.10 7.62 18.19
CA ARG A 18 1.06 7.53 17.32
C ARG A 18 0.78 6.63 16.10
N ALA A 19 0.12 5.50 16.33
CA ALA A 19 -0.24 4.56 15.27
C ALA A 19 -1.48 5.03 14.52
N VAL A 20 -1.39 5.07 13.21
CA VAL A 20 -2.53 5.21 12.29
C VAL A 20 -2.70 3.88 11.57
N PHE A 21 -3.93 3.38 11.53
CA PHE A 21 -4.29 2.25 10.70
C PHE A 21 -5.12 2.75 9.52
N ASN A 22 -4.50 2.77 8.35
CA ASN A 22 -5.18 3.09 7.12
C ASN A 22 -5.85 1.83 6.56
N VAL A 23 -7.10 1.93 6.15
CA VAL A 23 -7.87 0.80 5.62
C VAL A 23 -8.85 1.27 4.55
N ASP A 24 -8.95 0.51 3.46
CA ASP A 24 -9.96 0.74 2.43
C ASP A 24 -11.32 0.21 2.89
N GLU A 25 -12.38 0.84 2.42
CA GLU A 25 -13.78 0.55 2.80
C GLU A 25 -14.24 -0.87 2.44
N ASP A 26 -13.62 -1.48 1.44
CA ASP A 26 -13.89 -2.85 0.98
C ASP A 26 -13.08 -3.92 1.73
N VAL A 27 -12.22 -3.51 2.68
CA VAL A 27 -11.33 -4.42 3.42
C VAL A 27 -11.92 -4.78 4.78
N ARG A 28 -12.03 -6.06 5.05
CA ARG A 28 -12.40 -6.60 6.36
C ARG A 28 -11.25 -7.39 6.95
N ILE A 29 -10.82 -7.02 8.15
CA ILE A 29 -9.72 -7.68 8.84
C ILE A 29 -10.23 -8.23 10.18
N PRO A 30 -10.05 -9.53 10.47
CA PRO A 30 -10.39 -10.10 11.76
C PRO A 30 -9.62 -9.42 12.89
N CYS A 31 -10.28 -9.20 14.05
CA CYS A 31 -9.67 -8.54 15.20
C CYS A 31 -8.34 -9.19 15.64
N GLY A 32 -8.23 -10.51 15.56
CA GLY A 32 -6.98 -11.23 15.89
C GLY A 32 -5.84 -10.86 14.95
N THR A 33 -6.11 -10.78 13.63
CA THR A 33 -5.15 -10.38 12.60
C THR A 33 -4.74 -8.92 12.78
N LEU A 34 -5.71 -8.03 13.01
CA LEU A 34 -5.46 -6.61 13.28
C LEU A 34 -4.55 -6.43 14.51
N ARG A 35 -4.85 -7.15 15.61
CA ARG A 35 -4.04 -7.13 16.83
C ARG A 35 -2.61 -7.62 16.57
N SER A 36 -2.44 -8.66 15.77
CA SER A 36 -1.12 -9.18 15.40
C SER A 36 -0.33 -8.18 14.56
N GLY A 37 -0.98 -7.53 13.59
CA GLY A 37 -0.38 -6.47 12.79
C GLY A 37 0.05 -5.27 13.64
N PHE A 38 -0.78 -4.84 14.59
CA PHE A 38 -0.43 -3.77 15.52
C PHE A 38 0.77 -4.15 16.42
N LYS A 39 0.81 -5.39 16.94
CA LYS A 39 1.98 -5.88 17.70
C LYS A 39 3.25 -5.88 16.86
N LEU A 40 3.15 -6.23 15.59
CA LEU A 40 4.28 -6.21 14.65
C LEU A 40 4.72 -4.77 14.38
N TRP A 41 3.78 -3.84 14.14
CA TRP A 41 4.09 -2.42 13.95
C TRP A 41 4.81 -1.83 15.16
N ARG A 42 4.41 -2.18 16.37
CA ARG A 42 5.10 -1.74 17.60
C ARG A 42 6.58 -2.13 17.66
N LYS A 43 6.98 -3.18 16.93
CA LYS A 43 8.39 -3.60 16.81
C LYS A 43 9.12 -2.85 15.69
N HIS A 44 8.37 -2.33 14.73
CA HIS A 44 8.88 -1.62 13.55
C HIS A 44 8.15 -0.29 13.32
N PRO A 45 8.13 0.61 14.33
CA PRO A 45 7.25 1.79 14.32
C PRO A 45 7.62 2.82 13.27
N GLU A 46 8.85 2.76 12.76
CA GLU A 46 9.35 3.68 11.73
C GLU A 46 9.04 3.21 10.30
N THR A 47 8.47 2.02 10.11
CA THR A 47 8.14 1.50 8.79
C THR A 47 6.64 1.38 8.57
N LEU A 48 6.26 1.15 7.31
CA LEU A 48 4.91 0.73 6.96
C LEU A 48 4.76 -0.77 7.27
N VAL A 49 3.75 -1.15 8.05
CA VAL A 49 3.44 -2.54 8.37
C VAL A 49 2.03 -2.86 7.90
N GLY A 50 1.87 -3.73 6.92
CA GLY A 50 0.53 -3.98 6.35
C GLY A 50 0.33 -5.39 5.83
N PHE A 51 -0.89 -5.63 5.35
CA PHE A 51 -1.42 -6.96 5.05
C PHE A 51 -1.43 -7.32 3.56
N TYR A 52 -1.11 -6.38 2.68
CA TYR A 52 -1.14 -6.59 1.22
C TYR A 52 0.23 -6.32 0.62
N ALA A 53 0.99 -7.40 0.42
CA ALA A 53 2.30 -7.31 -0.22
C ALA A 53 2.20 -7.22 -1.74
N ARG A 54 3.15 -6.52 -2.35
CA ARG A 54 3.35 -6.41 -3.80
C ARG A 54 4.85 -6.45 -4.11
N LEU A 55 5.18 -6.61 -5.37
CA LEU A 55 6.57 -6.61 -5.80
C LEU A 55 6.72 -5.76 -7.08
N HIS A 56 7.74 -4.93 -7.13
CA HIS A 56 8.26 -4.40 -8.37
C HIS A 56 9.44 -5.26 -8.84
N ALA A 57 9.51 -5.52 -10.11
CA ALA A 57 10.59 -6.30 -10.73
C ALA A 57 10.92 -5.73 -12.09
N PRO A 58 12.17 -5.88 -12.57
CA PRO A 58 12.50 -5.52 -13.94
C PRO A 58 11.56 -6.19 -14.93
N ALA A 59 11.13 -5.47 -15.96
CA ALA A 59 10.36 -6.05 -17.04
C ALA A 59 11.21 -7.06 -17.82
N LYS A 60 10.58 -8.11 -18.39
CA LYS A 60 11.30 -9.14 -19.15
C LYS A 60 11.89 -8.63 -20.44
N THR A 61 11.20 -7.67 -21.05
CA THR A 61 11.61 -7.00 -22.30
C THR A 61 11.39 -5.50 -22.12
N PRO A 62 12.38 -4.78 -21.57
CA PRO A 62 12.27 -3.34 -21.47
C PRO A 62 12.34 -2.72 -22.86
N ALA A 63 11.35 -1.92 -23.22
CA ALA A 63 11.36 -1.18 -24.49
C ALA A 63 12.49 -0.14 -24.56
N ASP A 64 12.99 0.29 -23.39
CA ASP A 64 13.92 1.39 -23.20
C ASP A 64 15.00 1.14 -22.10
N GLY A 65 15.18 -0.10 -21.68
CA GLY A 65 16.24 -0.50 -20.74
C GLY A 65 15.93 -0.35 -19.24
N CYS A 66 14.90 0.40 -18.85
CA CYS A 66 14.61 0.73 -17.45
C CYS A 66 13.15 0.56 -17.04
N SER A 67 12.39 -0.29 -17.69
CA SER A 67 10.98 -0.51 -17.30
C SER A 67 10.82 -1.48 -16.15
N TRP A 68 9.87 -1.18 -15.27
CA TRP A 68 9.51 -2.00 -14.12
C TRP A 68 8.13 -2.62 -14.31
N ARG A 69 7.93 -3.79 -13.71
CA ARG A 69 6.65 -4.48 -13.69
C ARG A 69 6.11 -4.53 -12.28
N TYR A 70 4.88 -4.08 -12.10
CA TYR A 70 4.13 -4.24 -10.86
C TYR A 70 3.51 -5.63 -10.77
N ILE A 71 3.83 -6.39 -9.72
CA ILE A 71 3.36 -7.75 -9.49
C ILE A 71 2.39 -7.73 -8.32
N ALA A 72 1.11 -8.01 -8.63
CA ALA A 72 0.02 -8.08 -7.66
C ALA A 72 -0.42 -9.53 -7.37
N ASN A 73 -0.01 -10.49 -8.19
CA ASN A 73 -0.41 -11.88 -8.05
C ASN A 73 0.22 -12.51 -6.80
N GLU A 74 -0.62 -12.90 -5.83
CA GLU A 74 -0.18 -13.45 -4.55
C GLU A 74 0.56 -14.79 -4.70
N PHE A 75 0.17 -15.61 -5.68
CA PHE A 75 0.87 -16.87 -5.97
C PHE A 75 2.27 -16.60 -6.53
N GLU A 76 2.41 -15.63 -7.43
CA GLU A 76 3.73 -15.22 -7.95
C GLU A 76 4.62 -14.65 -6.85
N LEU A 77 4.06 -13.86 -5.92
CA LEU A 77 4.77 -13.34 -4.76
C LEU A 77 5.23 -14.47 -3.83
N TRP A 78 4.34 -15.42 -3.54
CA TRP A 78 4.66 -16.58 -2.71
C TRP A 78 5.77 -17.45 -3.35
N TRP A 79 5.66 -17.72 -4.66
CA TRP A 79 6.67 -18.48 -5.40
C TRP A 79 8.03 -17.80 -5.41
N ARG A 80 8.05 -16.46 -5.54
CA ARG A 80 9.29 -15.67 -5.51
C ARG A 80 9.89 -15.53 -4.12
N GLY A 81 9.14 -15.79 -3.06
CA GLY A 81 9.56 -15.65 -1.67
C GLY A 81 9.99 -14.24 -1.26
N ARG A 82 9.57 -13.20 -2.01
CA ARG A 82 9.97 -11.81 -1.77
C ARG A 82 8.87 -10.82 -2.14
N TYR A 83 8.91 -9.65 -1.50
CA TYR A 83 8.07 -8.49 -1.78
C TYR A 83 8.92 -7.21 -1.64
N SER A 84 8.43 -6.11 -2.14
CA SER A 84 9.08 -4.80 -2.03
C SER A 84 8.13 -3.66 -1.72
N ILE A 85 6.83 -3.90 -1.86
CA ILE A 85 5.78 -2.94 -1.62
C ILE A 85 4.77 -3.56 -0.65
N VAL A 86 4.26 -2.74 0.28
CA VAL A 86 3.10 -3.04 1.12
C VAL A 86 2.08 -1.94 0.90
N LEU A 87 0.87 -2.30 0.49
CA LEU A 87 -0.17 -1.33 0.19
C LEU A 87 -0.78 -0.74 1.45
N THR A 88 -1.06 0.55 1.41
CA THR A 88 -1.75 1.25 2.50
C THR A 88 -3.23 0.92 2.59
N LYS A 89 -3.77 0.14 1.64
CA LYS A 89 -5.18 -0.30 1.71
C LYS A 89 -5.53 -1.08 2.99
N ALA A 90 -4.55 -1.59 3.72
CA ALA A 90 -4.66 -2.05 5.11
C ALA A 90 -3.26 -2.09 5.73
N ALA A 91 -2.85 -1.01 6.35
CA ALA A 91 -1.51 -0.89 6.92
C ALA A 91 -1.46 0.06 8.12
N PHE A 92 -0.56 -0.26 9.05
CA PHE A 92 -0.16 0.62 10.15
C PHE A 92 1.03 1.48 9.73
N MET A 93 1.00 2.74 10.14
CA MET A 93 2.09 3.69 9.99
C MET A 93 2.14 4.66 11.18
N ASP A 94 3.25 5.35 11.35
CA ASP A 94 3.33 6.45 12.31
C ASP A 94 2.59 7.67 11.75
N ARG A 95 1.79 8.35 12.60
CA ARG A 95 1.04 9.56 12.22
C ARG A 95 1.90 10.65 11.58
N LYS A 96 3.19 10.73 11.91
CA LYS A 96 4.11 11.71 11.34
C LYS A 96 4.19 11.63 9.81
N TYR A 97 3.94 10.44 9.23
CA TYR A 97 3.99 10.27 7.78
C TYR A 97 2.82 10.92 7.04
N LEU A 98 1.71 11.20 7.71
CA LEU A 98 0.62 12.00 7.14
C LEU A 98 1.11 13.43 6.88
N THR A 99 1.78 14.04 7.86
CA THR A 99 2.37 15.38 7.73
C THR A 99 3.48 15.38 6.68
N LEU A 100 4.40 14.41 6.76
CA LEU A 100 5.52 14.31 5.83
C LEU A 100 5.07 14.05 4.38
N TYR A 101 3.99 13.31 4.17
CA TYR A 101 3.39 13.11 2.85
C TYR A 101 2.87 14.44 2.30
N LYS A 102 2.18 15.22 3.13
CA LYS A 102 1.67 16.53 2.74
C LYS A 102 2.78 17.52 2.41
N GLU A 103 3.87 17.52 3.16
CA GLU A 103 4.95 18.49 3.06
C GLU A 103 6.02 18.13 2.04
N HIS A 104 6.35 16.85 1.89
CA HIS A 104 7.54 16.41 1.16
C HIS A 104 7.25 15.58 -0.10
N LEU A 105 6.00 15.21 -0.38
CA LEU A 105 5.72 14.53 -1.64
C LEU A 105 5.94 15.52 -2.80
N PRO A 106 6.77 15.19 -3.81
CA PRO A 106 7.00 16.06 -4.96
C PRO A 106 5.71 16.46 -5.67
N GLU A 107 5.60 17.72 -6.08
CA GLU A 107 4.39 18.26 -6.73
C GLU A 107 4.03 17.47 -7.99
N GLY A 108 5.00 17.11 -8.82
CA GLY A 108 4.76 16.31 -10.02
C GLY A 108 4.16 14.94 -9.72
N VAL A 109 4.51 14.31 -8.58
CA VAL A 109 3.90 13.05 -8.13
C VAL A 109 2.45 13.27 -7.70
N ARG A 110 2.17 14.35 -6.96
CA ARG A 110 0.80 14.73 -6.56
C ARG A 110 -0.08 14.93 -7.77
N GLU A 111 0.39 15.76 -8.71
CA GLU A 111 -0.33 16.04 -9.94
C GLU A 111 -0.61 14.77 -10.75
N TYR A 112 0.38 13.87 -10.85
CA TYR A 112 0.22 12.61 -11.54
C TYR A 112 -0.89 11.75 -10.92
N ILE A 113 -0.91 11.65 -9.59
CA ILE A 113 -1.94 10.92 -8.86
C ILE A 113 -3.31 11.56 -9.08
N ASP A 114 -3.43 12.88 -8.98
CA ASP A 114 -4.70 13.61 -9.09
C ASP A 114 -5.26 13.60 -10.53
N LYS A 115 -4.40 13.55 -11.53
CA LYS A 115 -4.78 13.41 -12.95
C LYS A 115 -5.21 11.98 -13.34
N GLY A 116 -5.35 11.08 -12.38
CA GLY A 116 -5.83 9.72 -12.61
C GLY A 116 -4.71 8.71 -12.92
N GLY A 117 -3.53 8.94 -12.38
CA GLY A 117 -2.34 8.07 -12.47
C GLY A 117 -2.48 6.72 -11.77
N GLY A 118 -3.67 6.10 -11.78
CA GLY A 118 -3.81 4.71 -11.43
C GLY A 118 -3.77 4.35 -9.95
N ASN A 119 -4.17 5.26 -9.04
CA ASN A 119 -4.14 5.01 -7.60
C ASN A 119 -2.71 4.73 -7.10
N CYS A 120 -1.77 5.63 -7.40
CA CYS A 120 -0.38 5.52 -6.99
C CYS A 120 -0.10 6.10 -5.60
N GLU A 121 -1.11 6.61 -4.91
CA GLU A 121 -0.97 7.28 -3.61
C GLU A 121 -0.38 6.35 -2.54
N ASP A 122 -0.76 5.08 -2.55
CA ASP A 122 -0.25 4.07 -1.61
C ASP A 122 1.23 3.71 -1.89
N ILE A 123 1.61 3.65 -3.15
CA ILE A 123 2.99 3.42 -3.58
C ILE A 123 3.84 4.63 -3.21
N ALA A 124 3.34 5.84 -3.47
CA ALA A 124 4.02 7.09 -3.13
C ALA A 124 4.26 7.22 -1.62
N MET A 125 3.25 6.92 -0.79
CA MET A 125 3.40 6.91 0.68
C MET A 125 4.47 5.92 1.12
N GLN A 126 4.48 4.72 0.57
CA GLN A 126 5.48 3.73 0.93
C GLN A 126 6.89 4.15 0.52
N PHE A 127 7.06 4.68 -0.68
CA PHE A 127 8.37 5.14 -1.14
C PHE A 127 8.87 6.34 -0.33
N LEU A 128 7.98 7.25 0.06
CA LEU A 128 8.32 8.34 0.98
C LEU A 128 8.87 7.80 2.31
N ILE A 129 8.15 6.86 2.93
CA ILE A 129 8.59 6.24 4.19
C ILE A 129 9.94 5.54 4.01
N ALA A 130 10.10 4.75 2.95
CA ALA A 130 11.34 4.04 2.67
C ALA A 130 12.52 5.00 2.41
N ALA A 131 12.30 6.11 1.70
CA ALA A 131 13.31 7.13 1.44
C ALA A 131 13.80 7.82 2.73
N ILE A 132 12.87 8.13 3.64
CA ILE A 132 13.16 8.78 4.93
C ILE A 132 13.88 7.83 5.87
N THR A 133 13.38 6.59 5.98
CA THR A 133 13.84 5.65 7.01
C THR A 133 14.98 4.75 6.56
N ARG A 134 15.19 4.61 5.25
CA ARG A 134 16.08 3.62 4.63
C ARG A 134 15.73 2.18 5.01
N GLN A 135 14.47 1.92 5.34
CA GLN A 135 13.98 0.62 5.74
C GLN A 135 12.90 0.13 4.78
N ALA A 136 12.90 -1.19 4.54
CA ALA A 136 11.84 -1.83 3.78
C ALA A 136 10.52 -1.87 4.58
N PRO A 137 9.37 -1.89 3.92
CA PRO A 137 8.09 -2.12 4.59
C PRO A 137 8.04 -3.53 5.18
N VAL A 138 7.19 -3.73 6.17
CA VAL A 138 7.02 -5.03 6.82
C VAL A 138 5.67 -5.64 6.45
N TYR A 139 5.70 -6.81 5.86
CA TYR A 139 4.49 -7.57 5.56
C TYR A 139 4.03 -8.35 6.78
N ALA A 140 2.79 -8.14 7.19
CA ALA A 140 2.10 -8.87 8.23
C ALA A 140 1.17 -9.91 7.59
N PRO A 141 1.59 -11.18 7.43
CA PRO A 141 0.76 -12.16 6.76
C PRO A 141 -0.51 -12.42 7.58
N ALA A 142 -1.68 -12.31 6.93
CA ALA A 142 -2.91 -12.81 7.49
C ALA A 142 -2.89 -14.36 7.47
N SER A 143 -3.64 -15.00 8.39
CA SER A 143 -3.67 -16.46 8.40
C SER A 143 -4.21 -17.01 7.06
N LEU A 144 -3.71 -18.16 6.63
CA LEU A 144 -4.17 -18.84 5.41
C LEU A 144 -5.70 -19.05 5.42
N TRP A 145 -6.27 -19.27 6.60
CA TRP A 145 -7.72 -19.40 6.80
C TRP A 145 -8.50 -18.12 6.45
N TYR A 146 -7.93 -16.95 6.69
CA TYR A 146 -8.51 -15.67 6.27
C TYR A 146 -8.58 -15.55 4.75
N TYR A 147 -7.49 -15.87 4.07
CA TYR A 147 -7.44 -15.84 2.60
C TYR A 147 -8.41 -16.81 1.96
N THR A 148 -8.57 -18.01 2.51
CA THR A 148 -9.52 -19.00 1.99
C THR A 148 -10.97 -18.58 2.22
N LYS A 149 -11.33 -18.05 3.40
CA LYS A 149 -12.68 -17.55 3.65
C LYS A 149 -13.03 -16.28 2.87
N ALA A 150 -12.11 -15.36 2.72
CA ALA A 150 -12.32 -14.16 1.91
C ALA A 150 -12.56 -14.50 0.43
N LYS A 151 -11.86 -15.50 -0.11
CA LYS A 151 -12.08 -15.98 -1.48
C LYS A 151 -13.36 -16.80 -1.66
N ILE A 152 -13.74 -17.63 -0.68
CA ILE A 152 -14.93 -18.49 -0.73
C ILE A 152 -16.19 -17.70 -0.36
N GLY A 153 -16.08 -16.69 0.49
CA GLY A 153 -17.23 -15.90 0.98
C GLY A 153 -17.72 -14.78 0.07
N GLY A 154 -17.28 -14.72 -1.19
CA GLY A 154 -17.77 -13.70 -2.14
C GLY A 154 -17.42 -12.26 -1.78
N MET A 155 -16.39 -12.01 -0.98
CA MET A 155 -15.91 -10.69 -0.61
C MET A 155 -15.11 -9.97 -1.72
N ASN A 156 -15.24 -10.41 -2.98
CA ASN A 156 -14.89 -9.61 -4.15
C ASN A 156 -16.04 -8.64 -4.44
N THR A 157 -16.22 -7.65 -3.59
CA THR A 157 -16.91 -6.43 -4.04
C THR A 157 -16.04 -5.81 -5.13
N ALA A 158 -16.69 -5.44 -6.23
CA ALA A 158 -16.03 -4.78 -7.36
C ALA A 158 -15.45 -3.42 -6.89
N GLY A 159 -14.25 -3.44 -6.34
CA GLY A 159 -13.52 -2.24 -5.98
C GLY A 159 -12.92 -1.56 -7.22
N ILE A 160 -12.43 -0.34 -7.07
CA ILE A 160 -11.76 0.43 -8.12
C ILE A 160 -10.61 -0.37 -8.78
N SER A 161 -9.99 -1.28 -8.03
CA SER A 161 -8.93 -2.19 -8.49
C SER A 161 -9.40 -3.32 -9.44
N SER A 162 -10.69 -3.48 -9.68
CA SER A 162 -11.24 -4.47 -10.64
C SER A 162 -11.27 -3.98 -12.08
N GLY A 163 -10.97 -2.70 -12.35
CA GLY A 163 -10.91 -2.12 -13.70
C GLY A 163 -9.82 -2.77 -14.56
N ALA A 164 -10.15 -3.11 -15.80
CA ALA A 164 -9.16 -3.52 -16.80
C ALA A 164 -8.10 -2.42 -16.91
N ASN A 165 -6.82 -2.73 -16.85
CA ASN A 165 -5.66 -1.83 -16.87
C ASN A 165 -5.22 -1.22 -15.52
N HIS A 166 -5.88 -1.48 -14.39
CA HIS A 166 -5.44 -0.97 -13.09
C HIS A 166 -3.99 -1.38 -12.75
N HIS A 167 -3.63 -2.63 -13.01
CA HIS A 167 -2.28 -3.13 -12.73
C HIS A 167 -1.22 -2.60 -13.72
N VAL A 168 -1.61 -2.30 -14.97
CA VAL A 168 -0.72 -1.68 -15.96
C VAL A 168 -0.39 -0.27 -15.52
N LYS A 169 -1.39 0.54 -15.20
CA LYS A 169 -1.20 1.92 -14.72
C LYS A 169 -0.36 2.01 -13.43
N ARG A 170 -0.42 0.99 -12.56
CA ARG A 170 0.45 0.92 -11.37
C ARG A 170 1.91 0.60 -11.70
N GLY A 171 2.19 0.02 -12.86
CA GLY A 171 3.56 -0.10 -13.38
C GLY A 171 4.19 1.26 -13.62
N ASP A 172 3.40 2.25 -14.04
CA ASP A 172 3.86 3.60 -14.32
C ASP A 172 4.14 4.41 -13.03
N CYS A 173 3.73 3.92 -11.85
CA CYS A 173 4.02 4.53 -10.55
C CYS A 173 5.41 4.17 -9.99
N ILE A 174 6.15 3.28 -10.62
CA ILE A 174 7.42 2.70 -10.15
C ILE A 174 8.55 3.17 -11.06
#